data_91f5e7055d19eb404a3dd90615835566
#
_entry.id   91f5e7055d19eb404a3dd90615835566
#
_cell.length_a   1.000
_cell.length_b   1.000
_cell.length_c   1.000
_cell.angle_alpha   90.00
_cell.angle_beta   90.00
_cell.angle_gamma   90.00
#
_symmetry.space_group_name_H-M   'P 1'
#
loop_
_entity.id
_entity.type
_entity.pdbx_description
1 polymer ?
#
loop_
_entity_poly.entity_id
_entity_poly.type
_entity_poly.pdbx_seq_one_letter_code
_entity_poly.pdbx_strand_id
1 'polypeptide(L)'
;MMLYPSVSDWWNSMHQSQAIATYQEAVGDNSAELNQQMWDEAVAYNQSLSHDGSRFTLSDDERERYEQTLDVTGTGIMGYVEIPKISVSLPIYHGMDDTVLQIAIGHIPGSSLPVGGEGTHCVISGHRGLPSARLFTDIDQLREGDVFMLHVLDKTLTYQVDQIRVVLPDELDDLAIDDGLDLCTLVTCTPYGVNTHRLLVRGHRIPNQSAAIADGDAVQVSPAIVAVVLTALVLLVALLVRAVRKRTGGSGGGPGSGPGGGSGGSRQRGAPRELASKVVLGTREGAQS
;
A
#
# COMPACT_ATOMS: atom_id res chain seq x y z
N MET A 1 -14.95 1.38 17.04
CA MET A 1 -13.58 1.80 16.67
C MET A 1 -12.61 0.66 16.28
N MET A 2 -12.97 -0.62 16.38
CA MET A 2 -12.06 -1.75 16.05
C MET A 2 -11.92 -2.08 14.54
N LEU A 3 -12.77 -1.55 13.67
CA LEU A 3 -12.72 -1.84 12.22
C LEU A 3 -11.86 -0.85 11.40
N TYR A 4 -11.45 0.26 11.99
CA TYR A 4 -10.73 1.31 11.28
C TYR A 4 -9.37 0.83 10.72
N PRO A 5 -8.49 0.14 11.48
CA PRO A 5 -7.20 -0.30 10.95
C PRO A 5 -7.35 -1.29 9.79
N SER A 6 -8.30 -2.24 9.88
CA SER A 6 -8.51 -3.25 8.84
C SER A 6 -9.07 -2.66 7.53
N VAL A 7 -9.92 -1.64 7.63
CA VAL A 7 -10.48 -0.94 6.45
C VAL A 7 -9.42 -0.07 5.80
N SER A 8 -8.62 0.64 6.59
CA SER A 8 -7.53 1.48 6.07
C SER A 8 -6.42 0.64 5.42
N ASP A 9 -6.03 -0.48 6.03
CA ASP A 9 -5.04 -1.40 5.48
C ASP A 9 -5.53 -2.02 4.16
N TRP A 10 -6.79 -2.46 4.10
CA TRP A 10 -7.40 -2.94 2.86
C TRP A 10 -7.44 -1.85 1.77
N TRP A 11 -7.81 -0.62 2.13
CA TRP A 11 -7.84 0.50 1.20
C TRP A 11 -6.45 0.82 0.64
N ASN A 12 -5.44 0.88 1.50
CA ASN A 12 -4.05 1.12 1.09
C ASN A 12 -3.49 -0.03 0.25
N SER A 13 -3.79 -1.27 0.60
CA SER A 13 -3.41 -2.45 -0.18
C SER A 13 -3.99 -2.41 -1.61
N MET A 14 -5.24 -1.95 -1.78
CA MET A 14 -5.82 -1.75 -3.11
C MET A 14 -5.06 -0.68 -3.91
N HIS A 15 -4.70 0.46 -3.29
CA HIS A 15 -3.97 1.52 -3.97
C HIS A 15 -2.54 1.09 -4.34
N GLN A 16 -1.87 0.36 -3.45
CA GLN A 16 -0.55 -0.23 -3.72
C GLN A 16 -0.60 -1.21 -4.90
N SER A 17 -1.60 -2.09 -4.93
CA SER A 17 -1.80 -3.02 -6.05
C SER A 17 -2.12 -2.29 -7.35
N GLN A 18 -2.91 -1.22 -7.30
CA GLN A 18 -3.20 -0.39 -8.47
C GLN A 18 -1.96 0.37 -8.96
N ALA A 19 -1.14 0.91 -8.04
CA ALA A 19 0.11 1.57 -8.37
C ALA A 19 1.09 0.61 -9.07
N ILE A 20 1.22 -0.62 -8.57
CA ILE A 20 2.02 -1.68 -9.21
C ILE A 20 1.46 -2.03 -10.59
N ALA A 21 0.14 -2.20 -10.74
CA ALA A 21 -0.48 -2.50 -12.02
C ALA A 21 -0.25 -1.39 -13.05
N THR A 22 -0.40 -0.12 -12.66
CA THR A 22 -0.11 1.04 -13.53
C THR A 22 1.36 1.09 -13.92
N TYR A 23 2.28 0.79 -12.99
CA TYR A 23 3.70 0.69 -13.29
C TYR A 23 3.99 -0.43 -14.31
N GLN A 24 3.42 -1.62 -14.11
CA GLN A 24 3.59 -2.77 -15.02
C GLN A 24 3.02 -2.47 -16.42
N GLU A 25 1.88 -1.78 -16.50
CA GLU A 25 1.29 -1.33 -17.76
C GLU A 25 2.22 -0.35 -18.49
N ALA A 26 2.73 0.66 -17.79
CA ALA A 26 3.66 1.64 -18.36
C ALA A 26 4.96 0.98 -18.85
N VAL A 27 5.53 0.05 -18.09
CA VAL A 27 6.71 -0.74 -18.51
C VAL A 27 6.40 -1.61 -19.73
N GLY A 28 5.20 -2.20 -19.79
CA GLY A 28 4.74 -3.03 -20.92
C GLY A 28 4.49 -2.22 -22.20
N ASP A 29 4.11 -0.94 -22.07
CA ASP A 29 3.91 -0.03 -23.18
C ASP A 29 5.22 0.54 -23.74
N ASN A 30 6.31 0.49 -22.96
CA ASN A 30 7.63 0.88 -23.42
C ASN A 30 8.17 -0.12 -24.45
N SER A 31 9.01 0.37 -25.37
CA SER A 31 9.81 -0.55 -26.20
C SER A 31 10.90 -1.22 -25.36
N ALA A 32 11.34 -2.42 -25.78
CA ALA A 32 12.45 -3.12 -25.12
C ALA A 32 13.74 -2.27 -25.10
N GLU A 33 13.97 -1.46 -26.14
CA GLU A 33 15.10 -0.56 -26.26
C GLU A 33 15.01 0.56 -25.20
N LEU A 34 13.82 1.11 -24.96
CA LEU A 34 13.63 2.14 -23.95
C LEU A 34 13.82 1.58 -22.54
N ASN A 35 13.27 0.41 -22.24
CA ASN A 35 13.49 -0.24 -20.95
C ASN A 35 14.99 -0.56 -20.74
N GLN A 36 15.70 -1.00 -21.79
CA GLN A 36 17.14 -1.24 -21.70
C GLN A 36 17.94 0.06 -21.50
N GLN A 37 17.57 1.16 -22.18
CA GLN A 37 18.19 2.47 -21.96
C GLN A 37 18.03 2.94 -20.52
N MET A 38 16.81 2.89 -19.96
CA MET A 38 16.54 3.28 -18.57
C MET A 38 17.34 2.41 -17.58
N TRP A 39 17.45 1.11 -17.88
CA TRP A 39 18.28 0.20 -17.10
C TRP A 39 19.76 0.60 -17.11
N ASP A 40 20.32 0.88 -18.29
CA ASP A 40 21.73 1.26 -18.47
C ASP A 40 22.03 2.61 -17.80
N GLU A 41 21.09 3.57 -17.82
CA GLU A 41 21.18 4.83 -17.10
C GLU A 41 21.25 4.60 -15.58
N ALA A 42 20.44 3.68 -15.04
CA ALA A 42 20.46 3.32 -13.64
C ALA A 42 21.76 2.59 -13.24
N VAL A 43 22.28 1.72 -14.10
CA VAL A 43 23.60 1.09 -13.90
C VAL A 43 24.71 2.15 -13.89
N ALA A 44 24.69 3.10 -14.83
CA ALA A 44 25.66 4.21 -14.86
C ALA A 44 25.56 5.12 -13.64
N TYR A 45 24.33 5.33 -13.10
CA TYR A 45 24.14 6.01 -11.83
C TYR A 45 24.84 5.25 -10.69
N ASN A 46 24.62 3.94 -10.56
CA ASN A 46 25.24 3.11 -9.52
C ASN A 46 26.76 3.15 -9.58
N GLN A 47 27.34 3.09 -10.79
CA GLN A 47 28.79 3.18 -10.99
C GLN A 47 29.38 4.56 -10.63
N SER A 48 28.56 5.59 -10.59
CA SER A 48 28.99 6.95 -10.22
C SER A 48 28.95 7.23 -8.71
N LEU A 49 28.36 6.31 -7.91
CA LEU A 49 28.23 6.49 -6.47
C LEU A 49 29.60 6.40 -5.76
N SER A 50 29.82 7.29 -4.79
CA SER A 50 30.95 7.14 -3.87
C SER A 50 30.75 5.93 -2.95
N HIS A 51 31.83 5.24 -2.60
CA HIS A 51 31.80 4.09 -1.69
C HIS A 51 31.89 4.49 -0.22
N ASP A 52 32.05 5.76 0.09
CA ASP A 52 32.05 6.28 1.46
C ASP A 52 30.67 6.80 1.89
N GLY A 53 30.55 7.21 3.14
CA GLY A 53 29.30 7.72 3.71
C GLY A 53 28.84 9.06 3.13
N SER A 54 29.67 9.79 2.35
CA SER A 54 29.30 11.08 1.76
C SER A 54 28.16 10.95 0.74
N ARG A 55 28.02 9.78 0.11
CA ARG A 55 26.96 9.48 -0.88
C ARG A 55 25.53 9.70 -0.38
N PHE A 56 25.31 9.66 0.93
CA PHE A 56 23.96 9.91 1.51
C PHE A 56 23.62 11.40 1.62
N THR A 57 24.56 12.29 1.24
CA THR A 57 24.35 13.74 1.21
C THR A 57 24.44 14.20 -0.25
N LEU A 58 23.31 14.14 -0.96
CA LEU A 58 23.26 14.53 -2.36
C LEU A 58 23.24 16.06 -2.51
N SER A 59 23.99 16.56 -3.49
CA SER A 59 23.81 17.91 -4.04
C SER A 59 22.46 18.00 -4.79
N ASP A 60 22.04 19.23 -5.12
CA ASP A 60 20.79 19.45 -5.86
C ASP A 60 20.80 18.76 -7.24
N ASP A 61 21.94 18.82 -7.96
CA ASP A 61 22.10 18.17 -9.27
C ASP A 61 22.08 16.63 -9.17
N GLU A 62 22.69 16.06 -8.13
CA GLU A 62 22.66 14.61 -7.87
C GLU A 62 21.25 14.15 -7.49
N ARG A 63 20.52 14.95 -6.73
CA ARG A 63 19.13 14.69 -6.35
C ARG A 63 18.23 14.70 -7.58
N GLU A 64 18.33 15.71 -8.44
CA GLU A 64 17.55 15.79 -9.67
C GLU A 64 17.83 14.59 -10.58
N ARG A 65 19.09 14.22 -10.76
CA ARG A 65 19.48 13.02 -11.53
C ARG A 65 18.91 11.75 -10.91
N TYR A 66 18.95 11.62 -9.59
CA TYR A 66 18.37 10.48 -8.87
C TYR A 66 16.88 10.36 -9.11
N GLU A 67 16.13 11.46 -8.98
CA GLU A 67 14.66 11.49 -9.11
C GLU A 67 14.20 11.22 -10.55
N GLN A 68 15.00 11.54 -11.55
CA GLN A 68 14.70 11.30 -12.97
C GLN A 68 15.04 9.87 -13.42
N THR A 69 15.94 9.16 -12.71
CA THR A 69 16.37 7.82 -13.12
C THR A 69 15.36 6.77 -12.65
N LEU A 70 14.88 5.91 -13.56
CA LEU A 70 13.85 4.88 -13.35
C LEU A 70 12.43 5.41 -13.06
N ASP A 71 12.14 6.68 -13.26
CA ASP A 71 10.77 7.19 -13.13
C ASP A 71 9.97 6.96 -14.42
N VAL A 72 9.45 5.73 -14.59
CA VAL A 72 8.72 5.30 -15.80
C VAL A 72 7.39 6.04 -15.96
N THR A 73 6.73 6.34 -14.84
CA THR A 73 5.34 6.84 -14.82
C THR A 73 5.24 8.35 -14.55
N GLY A 74 6.34 9.03 -14.23
CA GLY A 74 6.34 10.41 -13.74
C GLY A 74 5.73 10.54 -12.33
N THR A 75 5.60 9.43 -11.61
CA THR A 75 5.03 9.39 -10.24
C THR A 75 6.06 9.05 -9.17
N GLY A 76 7.31 8.84 -9.58
CA GLY A 76 8.41 8.47 -8.69
C GLY A 76 8.47 6.98 -8.35
N ILE A 77 7.70 6.11 -9.00
CA ILE A 77 7.80 4.65 -8.81
C ILE A 77 8.92 4.11 -9.67
N MET A 78 9.92 3.46 -9.04
CA MET A 78 11.05 2.84 -9.73
C MET A 78 10.92 1.32 -9.88
N GLY A 79 9.97 0.70 -9.19
CA GLY A 79 9.75 -0.75 -9.20
C GLY A 79 8.86 -1.18 -8.05
N TYR A 80 8.85 -2.48 -7.76
CA TYR A 80 8.16 -3.02 -6.59
C TYR A 80 8.94 -4.18 -5.97
N VAL A 81 8.77 -4.38 -4.66
CA VAL A 81 9.32 -5.52 -3.92
C VAL A 81 8.24 -6.56 -3.69
N GLU A 82 8.62 -7.82 -3.81
CA GLU A 82 7.80 -8.97 -3.43
C GLU A 82 8.52 -9.81 -2.39
N ILE A 83 7.83 -10.14 -1.28
CA ILE A 83 8.35 -10.94 -0.16
C ILE A 83 7.33 -12.05 0.12
N PRO A 84 7.43 -13.22 -0.54
CA PRO A 84 6.40 -14.26 -0.50
C PRO A 84 6.10 -14.78 0.90
N LYS A 85 7.12 -14.97 1.73
CA LYS A 85 6.99 -15.52 3.08
C LYS A 85 6.01 -14.75 3.98
N ILE A 86 5.92 -13.43 3.78
CA ILE A 86 5.05 -12.56 4.56
C ILE A 86 3.93 -11.93 3.72
N SER A 87 3.75 -12.43 2.49
CA SER A 87 2.73 -11.97 1.53
C SER A 87 2.74 -10.46 1.32
N VAL A 88 3.93 -9.88 1.15
CA VAL A 88 4.14 -8.46 0.86
C VAL A 88 4.41 -8.26 -0.61
N SER A 89 3.70 -7.31 -1.22
CA SER A 89 3.96 -6.75 -2.55
C SER A 89 3.74 -5.24 -2.48
N LEU A 90 4.82 -4.44 -2.59
CA LEU A 90 4.81 -3.01 -2.31
C LEU A 90 5.56 -2.23 -3.40
N PRO A 91 5.01 -1.11 -3.91
CA PRO A 91 5.73 -0.23 -4.82
C PRO A 91 6.88 0.48 -4.10
N ILE A 92 8.01 0.60 -4.80
CA ILE A 92 9.21 1.31 -4.34
C ILE A 92 9.21 2.69 -5.01
N TYR A 93 9.19 3.72 -4.18
CA TYR A 93 9.27 5.11 -4.64
C TYR A 93 10.67 5.68 -4.43
N HIS A 94 10.98 6.73 -5.19
CA HIS A 94 12.15 7.57 -4.90
C HIS A 94 11.97 8.26 -3.55
N GLY A 95 13.08 8.31 -2.79
CA GLY A 95 13.15 9.09 -1.56
C GLY A 95 12.45 8.47 -0.36
N MET A 96 12.51 9.21 0.72
CA MET A 96 12.05 8.82 2.06
C MET A 96 11.09 9.85 2.67
N ASP A 97 10.41 10.62 1.82
CA ASP A 97 9.49 11.66 2.28
C ASP A 97 8.30 11.06 3.02
N ASP A 98 7.77 11.78 4.01
CA ASP A 98 6.63 11.32 4.82
C ASP A 98 5.43 10.95 3.95
N THR A 99 5.21 11.65 2.85
CA THR A 99 4.12 11.37 1.90
C THR A 99 4.25 10.00 1.25
N VAL A 100 5.48 9.58 0.92
CA VAL A 100 5.79 8.25 0.38
C VAL A 100 5.63 7.19 1.46
N LEU A 101 6.28 7.39 2.61
CA LEU A 101 6.35 6.39 3.66
C LEU A 101 5.01 6.10 4.36
N GLN A 102 4.02 6.99 4.25
CA GLN A 102 2.67 6.72 4.77
C GLN A 102 1.87 5.72 3.93
N ILE A 103 2.21 5.53 2.66
CA ILE A 103 1.43 4.71 1.72
C ILE A 103 2.23 3.57 1.10
N ALA A 104 3.57 3.67 1.06
CA ALA A 104 4.46 2.76 0.35
C ALA A 104 5.82 2.62 1.06
N ILE A 105 6.79 2.10 0.35
CA ILE A 105 8.18 2.03 0.75
C ILE A 105 9.03 2.95 -0.13
N GLY A 106 10.10 3.47 0.43
CA GLY A 106 11.00 4.40 -0.23
C GLY A 106 12.40 3.83 -0.41
N HIS A 107 13.01 4.15 -1.54
CA HIS A 107 14.42 3.91 -1.79
C HIS A 107 15.26 5.02 -1.14
N ILE A 108 16.31 4.66 -0.41
CA ILE A 108 17.17 5.64 0.27
C ILE A 108 18.08 6.33 -0.76
N PRO A 109 17.97 7.67 -0.95
CA PRO A 109 18.84 8.41 -1.82
C PRO A 109 20.32 8.23 -1.43
N GLY A 110 21.19 8.05 -2.42
CA GLY A 110 22.61 7.77 -2.20
C GLY A 110 22.94 6.28 -2.00
N SER A 111 21.97 5.40 -1.85
CA SER A 111 22.17 3.97 -2.04
C SER A 111 22.07 3.59 -3.52
N SER A 112 22.54 2.39 -3.90
CA SER A 112 22.44 1.94 -5.28
C SER A 112 21.00 1.75 -5.70
N LEU A 113 20.62 2.22 -6.89
CA LEU A 113 19.33 1.97 -7.49
C LEU A 113 19.07 0.45 -7.64
N PRO A 114 17.81 0.00 -7.63
CA PRO A 114 17.45 -1.41 -7.50
C PRO A 114 17.65 -2.23 -8.79
N VAL A 115 18.73 -1.98 -9.53
CA VAL A 115 19.11 -2.70 -10.75
C VAL A 115 20.19 -3.76 -10.52
N GLY A 116 20.73 -3.83 -9.28
CA GLY A 116 21.76 -4.80 -8.90
C GLY A 116 23.09 -4.61 -9.65
N GLY A 117 23.92 -5.63 -9.56
CA GLY A 117 25.26 -5.68 -10.13
C GLY A 117 26.34 -5.76 -9.06
N GLU A 118 27.53 -6.28 -9.41
CA GLU A 118 28.67 -6.30 -8.50
C GLU A 118 29.03 -4.88 -8.06
N GLY A 119 29.36 -4.69 -6.79
CA GLY A 119 29.65 -3.39 -6.22
C GLY A 119 28.40 -2.52 -6.03
N THR A 120 27.24 -3.12 -5.78
CA THR A 120 26.01 -2.37 -5.49
C THR A 120 25.38 -2.77 -4.15
N HIS A 121 24.79 -1.79 -3.47
CA HIS A 121 24.01 -1.99 -2.27
C HIS A 121 22.75 -1.12 -2.30
N CYS A 122 21.62 -1.72 -2.71
CA CYS A 122 20.31 -1.08 -2.71
C CYS A 122 19.74 -1.06 -1.29
N VAL A 123 19.17 0.06 -0.87
CA VAL A 123 18.54 0.17 0.46
C VAL A 123 17.11 0.70 0.33
N ILE A 124 16.16 -0.09 0.82
CA ILE A 124 14.73 0.18 0.75
C ILE A 124 14.17 0.23 2.16
N SER A 125 13.47 1.30 2.49
CA SER A 125 12.93 1.51 3.83
C SER A 125 11.41 1.63 3.82
N GLY A 126 10.79 1.10 4.85
CA GLY A 126 9.35 1.20 5.06
C GLY A 126 8.99 1.26 6.53
N HIS A 127 7.87 1.89 6.82
CA HIS A 127 7.37 1.98 8.19
C HIS A 127 6.97 0.63 8.78
N ARG A 128 7.03 0.56 10.10
CA ARG A 128 6.52 -0.53 10.92
C ARG A 128 5.46 -0.01 11.88
N GLY A 129 4.32 -0.72 11.93
CA GLY A 129 3.27 -0.43 12.91
C GLY A 129 2.40 0.77 12.60
N LEU A 130 2.31 1.20 11.34
CA LEU A 130 1.32 2.20 10.95
C LEU A 130 -0.09 1.60 11.08
N PRO A 131 -1.04 2.34 11.71
CA PRO A 131 -2.43 1.88 11.79
C PRO A 131 -3.13 1.79 10.43
N SER A 132 -2.60 2.50 9.42
CA SER A 132 -3.18 2.63 8.08
C SER A 132 -2.64 1.64 7.06
N ALA A 133 -1.43 1.10 7.25
CA ALA A 133 -0.79 0.22 6.28
C ALA A 133 0.23 -0.71 6.95
N ARG A 134 0.25 -1.99 6.53
CA ARG A 134 1.17 -2.98 7.10
C ARG A 134 2.61 -2.74 6.69
N LEU A 135 2.87 -2.32 5.45
CA LEU A 135 4.20 -2.05 4.89
C LEU A 135 5.24 -3.10 5.33
N PHE A 136 6.31 -2.67 6.01
CA PHE A 136 7.36 -3.54 6.54
C PHE A 136 7.13 -4.01 7.99
N THR A 137 5.86 -4.04 8.45
CA THR A 137 5.53 -4.46 9.82
C THR A 137 6.05 -5.85 10.15
N ASP A 138 6.00 -6.77 9.19
CA ASP A 138 6.28 -8.19 9.39
C ASP A 138 7.66 -8.65 8.89
N ILE A 139 8.56 -7.75 8.47
CA ILE A 139 9.89 -8.18 7.98
C ILE A 139 10.76 -8.81 9.09
N ASP A 140 10.41 -8.64 10.36
CA ASP A 140 11.04 -9.33 11.49
C ASP A 140 10.74 -10.85 11.53
N GLN A 141 9.82 -11.33 10.73
CA GLN A 141 9.54 -12.76 10.56
C GLN A 141 10.49 -13.42 9.54
N LEU A 142 11.24 -12.63 8.78
CA LEU A 142 12.24 -13.13 7.85
C LEU A 142 13.41 -13.75 8.60
N ARG A 143 14.04 -14.73 7.97
CA ARG A 143 15.22 -15.46 8.48
C ARG A 143 16.24 -15.59 7.36
N GLU A 144 17.49 -15.83 7.71
CA GLU A 144 18.52 -16.23 6.75
C GLU A 144 18.04 -17.41 5.91
N GLY A 145 18.24 -17.31 4.59
CA GLY A 145 17.77 -18.27 3.61
C GLY A 145 16.41 -17.92 2.97
N ASP A 146 15.59 -17.06 3.56
CA ASP A 146 14.36 -16.57 2.92
C ASP A 146 14.70 -15.71 1.71
N VAL A 147 13.74 -15.57 0.80
CA VAL A 147 13.95 -14.82 -0.44
C VAL A 147 12.98 -13.66 -0.55
N PHE A 148 13.44 -12.61 -1.21
CA PHE A 148 12.61 -11.51 -1.71
C PHE A 148 13.06 -11.12 -3.11
N MET A 149 12.18 -10.47 -3.85
CA MET A 149 12.42 -10.11 -5.24
C MET A 149 12.16 -8.62 -5.44
N LEU A 150 13.02 -8.00 -6.26
CA LEU A 150 12.80 -6.67 -6.81
C LEU A 150 12.38 -6.82 -8.26
N HIS A 151 11.29 -6.15 -8.63
CA HIS A 151 10.82 -6.08 -10.00
C HIS A 151 11.03 -4.67 -10.51
N VAL A 152 11.93 -4.51 -11.46
CA VAL A 152 12.34 -3.21 -12.01
C VAL A 152 12.34 -3.30 -13.52
N LEU A 153 11.56 -2.43 -14.16
CA LEU A 153 11.30 -2.52 -15.59
C LEU A 153 10.79 -3.93 -15.96
N ASP A 154 11.38 -4.54 -16.96
CA ASP A 154 11.08 -5.89 -17.42
C ASP A 154 11.90 -7.00 -16.72
N LYS A 155 12.65 -6.65 -15.67
CA LYS A 155 13.58 -7.57 -14.99
C LYS A 155 13.18 -7.85 -13.55
N THR A 156 13.47 -9.07 -13.12
CA THR A 156 13.33 -9.52 -11.72
C THR A 156 14.70 -9.83 -11.16
N LEU A 157 14.96 -9.33 -9.96
CA LEU A 157 16.18 -9.57 -9.20
C LEU A 157 15.82 -10.31 -7.92
N THR A 158 16.33 -11.53 -7.74
CA THR A 158 16.07 -12.34 -6.54
C THR A 158 17.23 -12.20 -5.57
N TYR A 159 16.90 -11.91 -4.33
CA TYR A 159 17.85 -11.80 -3.21
C TYR A 159 17.50 -12.83 -2.15
N GLN A 160 18.53 -13.48 -1.59
CA GLN A 160 18.40 -14.38 -0.46
C GLN A 160 18.94 -13.71 0.79
N VAL A 161 18.16 -13.68 1.85
CA VAL A 161 18.52 -13.11 3.14
C VAL A 161 19.76 -13.82 3.68
N ASP A 162 20.80 -13.06 3.97
CA ASP A 162 22.10 -13.54 4.50
C ASP A 162 22.49 -12.88 5.82
N GLN A 163 21.85 -11.76 6.17
CA GLN A 163 22.16 -11.05 7.42
C GLN A 163 20.92 -10.35 7.97
N ILE A 164 20.73 -10.45 9.29
CA ILE A 164 19.69 -9.70 10.01
C ILE A 164 20.34 -9.00 11.19
N ARG A 165 20.24 -7.68 11.26
CA ARG A 165 20.82 -6.86 12.33
C ARG A 165 19.85 -5.82 12.88
N VAL A 166 20.10 -5.45 14.14
CA VAL A 166 19.44 -4.32 14.80
C VAL A 166 20.54 -3.32 15.16
N VAL A 167 20.40 -2.10 14.61
CA VAL A 167 21.41 -1.05 14.71
C VAL A 167 20.79 0.27 15.18
N LEU A 168 21.60 1.23 15.59
CA LEU A 168 21.15 2.59 15.84
C LEU A 168 20.83 3.32 14.52
N PRO A 169 19.98 4.36 14.53
CA PRO A 169 19.56 5.05 13.30
C PRO A 169 20.69 5.72 12.52
N ASP A 170 21.79 6.05 13.18
CA ASP A 170 22.98 6.72 12.65
C ASP A 170 24.13 5.76 12.29
N GLU A 171 23.95 4.46 12.56
CA GLU A 171 24.92 3.43 12.16
C GLU A 171 24.68 3.01 10.71
N LEU A 172 25.57 3.44 9.80
CA LEU A 172 25.47 3.21 8.36
C LEU A 172 26.46 2.14 7.84
N ASP A 173 27.31 1.58 8.69
CA ASP A 173 28.38 0.65 8.28
C ASP A 173 27.84 -0.60 7.58
N ASP A 174 26.69 -1.11 8.05
CA ASP A 174 26.01 -2.27 7.44
C ASP A 174 25.37 -1.96 6.07
N LEU A 175 25.36 -0.71 5.65
CA LEU A 175 24.85 -0.26 4.34
C LEU A 175 25.98 0.03 3.35
N ALA A 176 27.25 -0.22 3.72
CA ALA A 176 28.40 0.01 2.85
C ALA A 176 28.28 -0.79 1.54
N ILE A 177 28.80 -0.23 0.45
CA ILE A 177 28.98 -0.95 -0.81
C ILE A 177 30.21 -1.85 -0.68
N ASP A 178 30.04 -3.12 -1.04
CA ASP A 178 31.13 -4.09 -1.15
C ASP A 178 31.37 -4.38 -2.63
N ASP A 179 32.59 -4.14 -3.11
CA ASP A 179 32.96 -4.21 -4.53
C ASP A 179 32.67 -5.58 -5.18
N GLY A 180 32.66 -6.64 -4.39
CA GLY A 180 32.45 -8.01 -4.90
C GLY A 180 31.01 -8.52 -4.77
N LEU A 181 30.10 -7.73 -4.20
CA LEU A 181 28.75 -8.19 -3.89
C LEU A 181 27.66 -7.35 -4.57
N ASP A 182 26.52 -8.00 -4.82
CA ASP A 182 25.25 -7.38 -5.20
C ASP A 182 24.29 -7.55 -4.03
N LEU A 183 24.05 -6.46 -3.29
CA LEU A 183 23.32 -6.46 -2.03
C LEU A 183 22.06 -5.62 -2.10
N CYS A 184 21.03 -6.07 -1.36
CA CYS A 184 19.83 -5.29 -1.08
C CYS A 184 19.45 -5.42 0.39
N THR A 185 19.23 -4.28 1.07
CA THR A 185 18.79 -4.25 2.48
C THR A 185 17.41 -3.65 2.62
N LEU A 186 16.51 -4.40 3.27
CA LEU A 186 15.20 -3.92 3.70
C LEU A 186 15.34 -3.35 5.12
N VAL A 187 14.86 -2.10 5.31
CA VAL A 187 15.02 -1.36 6.56
C VAL A 187 13.67 -1.02 7.16
N THR A 188 13.52 -1.22 8.46
CA THR A 188 12.35 -0.74 9.21
C THR A 188 12.71 -0.34 10.62
N CYS A 189 11.79 0.34 11.31
CA CYS A 189 11.97 0.71 12.72
C CYS A 189 11.73 -0.47 13.67
N THR A 190 12.48 -0.53 14.79
CA THR A 190 12.34 -1.54 15.84
C THR A 190 12.74 -0.96 17.19
N PRO A 191 12.27 -1.48 18.36
CA PRO A 191 11.13 -2.39 18.53
C PRO A 191 9.80 -1.77 18.11
N TYR A 192 8.81 -2.60 17.82
CA TYR A 192 7.46 -2.16 17.43
C TYR A 192 6.89 -1.11 18.39
N GLY A 193 6.46 0.04 17.86
CA GLY A 193 5.88 1.15 18.63
C GLY A 193 6.88 1.96 19.47
N VAL A 194 8.14 1.55 19.59
CA VAL A 194 9.23 2.27 20.29
C VAL A 194 10.16 2.98 19.29
N ASN A 195 10.53 2.28 18.20
CA ASN A 195 11.23 2.83 17.03
C ASN A 195 12.61 3.44 17.29
N THR A 196 13.29 3.02 18.37
CA THR A 196 14.62 3.54 18.76
C THR A 196 15.77 3.02 17.92
N HIS A 197 15.57 1.88 17.25
CA HIS A 197 16.57 1.22 16.42
C HIS A 197 16.04 0.98 15.01
N ARG A 198 16.91 0.48 14.14
CA ARG A 198 16.57 0.01 12.80
C ARG A 198 16.80 -1.50 12.71
N LEU A 199 15.83 -2.21 12.16
CA LEU A 199 15.98 -3.60 11.75
C LEU A 199 16.44 -3.60 10.30
N LEU A 200 17.57 -4.21 10.03
CA LEU A 200 18.16 -4.40 8.72
C LEU A 200 18.03 -5.89 8.35
N VAL A 201 17.37 -6.15 7.22
CA VAL A 201 17.29 -7.49 6.62
C VAL A 201 17.99 -7.42 5.28
N ARG A 202 19.25 -7.87 5.23
CA ARG A 202 20.08 -7.85 4.03
C ARG A 202 19.95 -9.15 3.26
N GLY A 203 19.91 -9.05 1.94
CA GLY A 203 20.05 -10.18 1.03
C GLY A 203 21.15 -9.93 0.01
N HIS A 204 21.79 -11.03 -0.42
CA HIS A 204 22.68 -11.06 -1.56
C HIS A 204 21.96 -11.61 -2.78
N ARG A 205 22.42 -11.19 -3.94
CA ARG A 205 21.86 -11.59 -5.25
C ARG A 205 22.04 -13.09 -5.47
N ILE A 206 20.96 -13.78 -5.87
CA ILE A 206 20.99 -15.17 -6.33
C ILE A 206 20.39 -15.27 -7.73
N PRO A 207 20.70 -16.32 -8.51
CA PRO A 207 20.04 -16.55 -9.79
C PRO A 207 18.52 -16.63 -9.61
N ASN A 208 17.78 -15.99 -10.52
CA ASN A 208 16.33 -16.11 -10.50
C ASN A 208 15.95 -17.58 -10.59
N GLN A 209 15.28 -18.08 -9.57
CA GLN A 209 14.74 -19.42 -9.62
C GLN A 209 13.61 -19.39 -10.66
N SER A 210 13.74 -20.23 -11.70
CA SER A 210 12.67 -20.37 -12.71
C SER A 210 11.35 -20.58 -11.99
N ALA A 211 10.29 -19.98 -12.49
CA ALA A 211 8.94 -19.81 -11.91
C ALA A 211 8.23 -21.06 -11.31
N ALA A 212 8.95 -22.11 -10.96
CA ALA A 212 8.42 -23.32 -10.32
C ALA A 212 7.95 -23.12 -8.85
N ILE A 213 8.18 -21.92 -8.27
CA ILE A 213 7.73 -21.63 -6.90
C ILE A 213 6.48 -20.71 -6.90
N ALA A 214 6.10 -20.15 -8.04
CA ALA A 214 4.99 -19.20 -8.15
C ALA A 214 3.59 -19.83 -8.23
N ASP A 215 3.47 -21.16 -8.24
CA ASP A 215 2.19 -21.87 -8.22
C ASP A 215 1.77 -22.36 -6.80
N GLY A 216 2.28 -21.75 -5.78
CA GLY A 216 1.73 -21.90 -4.43
C GLY A 216 0.43 -21.12 -4.31
N ASP A 217 -0.72 -21.78 -4.63
CA ASP A 217 -2.09 -21.46 -4.21
C ASP A 217 -2.33 -20.03 -3.67
N ALA A 218 -2.10 -19.02 -4.47
CA ALA A 218 -2.78 -17.75 -4.29
C ALA A 218 -4.23 -18.01 -4.69
N VAL A 219 -5.08 -18.34 -3.72
CA VAL A 219 -6.53 -18.34 -3.90
C VAL A 219 -6.92 -16.91 -4.26
N GLN A 220 -6.85 -16.58 -5.53
CA GLN A 220 -7.44 -15.36 -6.07
C GLN A 220 -8.94 -15.49 -5.89
N VAL A 221 -9.43 -15.02 -4.74
CA VAL A 221 -10.87 -14.91 -4.51
C VAL A 221 -11.37 -13.86 -5.49
N SER A 222 -11.90 -14.30 -6.62
CA SER A 222 -12.39 -13.39 -7.65
C SER A 222 -13.40 -12.42 -7.03
N PRO A 223 -13.38 -11.11 -7.35
CA PRO A 223 -14.34 -10.14 -6.83
C PRO A 223 -15.79 -10.57 -7.05
N ALA A 224 -16.05 -11.38 -8.08
CA ALA A 224 -17.34 -11.97 -8.35
C ALA A 224 -17.79 -12.96 -7.25
N ILE A 225 -16.89 -13.78 -6.71
CA ILE A 225 -17.21 -14.72 -5.62
C ILE A 225 -17.53 -13.94 -4.35
N VAL A 226 -16.77 -12.89 -4.03
CA VAL A 226 -17.03 -12.03 -2.87
C VAL A 226 -18.38 -11.34 -3.01
N ALA A 227 -18.71 -10.81 -4.19
CA ALA A 227 -20.02 -10.18 -4.46
C ALA A 227 -21.17 -11.19 -4.32
N VAL A 228 -21.02 -12.42 -4.81
CA VAL A 228 -22.04 -13.47 -4.68
C VAL A 228 -22.24 -13.86 -3.22
N VAL A 229 -21.17 -14.04 -2.45
CA VAL A 229 -21.25 -14.38 -1.02
C VAL A 229 -21.92 -13.26 -0.21
N LEU A 230 -21.56 -12.01 -0.45
CA LEU A 230 -22.18 -10.85 0.20
C LEU A 230 -23.66 -10.74 -0.15
N THR A 231 -24.02 -10.94 -1.43
CA THR A 231 -25.42 -10.90 -1.86
C THR A 231 -26.24 -12.00 -1.22
N ALA A 232 -25.70 -13.22 -1.14
CA ALA A 232 -26.35 -14.35 -0.47
C ALA A 232 -26.55 -14.08 1.04
N LEU A 233 -25.55 -13.45 1.69
CA LEU A 233 -25.62 -13.10 3.11
C LEU A 233 -26.70 -12.05 3.38
N VAL A 234 -26.79 -11.01 2.53
CA VAL A 234 -27.83 -9.96 2.61
C VAL A 234 -29.21 -10.58 2.42
N LEU A 235 -29.39 -11.47 1.45
CA LEU A 235 -30.66 -12.17 1.23
C LEU A 235 -31.04 -13.05 2.41
N LEU A 236 -30.09 -13.76 3.01
CA LEU A 236 -30.31 -14.59 4.20
C LEU A 236 -30.79 -13.75 5.39
N VAL A 237 -30.12 -12.60 5.64
CA VAL A 237 -30.53 -11.67 6.70
C VAL A 237 -31.91 -11.11 6.44
N ALA A 238 -32.22 -10.72 5.20
CA ALA A 238 -33.57 -10.24 4.83
C ALA A 238 -34.65 -11.30 5.05
N LEU A 239 -34.38 -12.57 4.70
CA LEU A 239 -35.26 -13.68 4.95
C LEU A 239 -35.49 -13.96 6.45
N LEU A 240 -34.41 -13.88 7.26
CA LEU A 240 -34.49 -14.03 8.71
C LEU A 240 -35.33 -12.91 9.35
N VAL A 241 -35.10 -11.66 8.95
CA VAL A 241 -35.89 -10.51 9.41
C VAL A 241 -37.38 -10.68 9.04
N ARG A 242 -37.64 -11.14 7.81
CA ARG A 242 -39.03 -11.40 7.35
C ARG A 242 -39.67 -12.54 8.12
N ALA A 243 -38.94 -13.61 8.44
CA ALA A 243 -39.41 -14.71 9.24
C ALA A 243 -39.71 -14.30 10.69
N VAL A 244 -38.86 -13.50 11.31
CA VAL A 244 -39.10 -12.95 12.66
C VAL A 244 -40.32 -12.02 12.67
N ARG A 245 -40.44 -11.10 11.69
CA ARG A 245 -41.63 -10.22 11.57
C ARG A 245 -42.92 -10.99 11.35
N LYS A 246 -42.88 -12.11 10.62
CA LYS A 246 -44.04 -12.97 10.44
C LYS A 246 -44.45 -13.71 11.74
N ARG A 247 -43.50 -14.05 12.61
CA ARG A 247 -43.74 -14.69 13.91
C ARG A 247 -44.27 -13.72 14.97
N THR A 248 -43.88 -12.43 14.89
CA THR A 248 -44.32 -11.40 15.84
C THR A 248 -45.63 -10.71 15.43
N GLY A 249 -46.09 -10.85 14.16
CA GLY A 249 -47.32 -10.25 13.66
C GLY A 249 -48.58 -11.13 13.78
N GLY A 250 -48.49 -12.30 14.42
CA GLY A 250 -49.57 -13.31 14.50
C GLY A 250 -50.23 -13.46 15.87
N SER A 251 -50.34 -12.39 16.69
CA SER A 251 -51.12 -12.47 17.95
C SER A 251 -51.92 -11.18 18.15
N GLY A 252 -53.16 -11.15 17.71
CA GLY A 252 -54.11 -10.07 17.97
C GLY A 252 -55.39 -10.15 17.15
N GLY A 253 -56.22 -11.15 17.38
CA GLY A 253 -57.55 -11.21 16.83
C GLY A 253 -58.46 -11.96 17.77
N GLY A 254 -59.11 -11.27 18.68
CA GLY A 254 -60.23 -11.73 19.44
C GLY A 254 -61.48 -10.89 19.12
N PRO A 255 -62.63 -11.44 18.85
CA PRO A 255 -63.83 -10.69 18.49
C PRO A 255 -64.63 -10.27 19.73
N GLY A 256 -65.03 -9.03 19.79
CA GLY A 256 -65.94 -8.48 20.80
C GLY A 256 -66.98 -7.63 20.12
N SER A 257 -68.15 -8.22 19.98
CA SER A 257 -69.43 -7.62 19.53
C SER A 257 -70.06 -6.74 20.60
N GLY A 258 -70.71 -5.66 20.15
CA GLY A 258 -71.86 -5.05 20.91
C GLY A 258 -72.03 -3.55 20.65
N PRO A 259 -73.31 -3.12 20.48
CA PRO A 259 -73.67 -1.88 19.81
C PRO A 259 -74.14 -0.78 20.78
N GLY A 260 -74.17 0.44 20.29
CA GLY A 260 -74.87 1.57 20.94
C GLY A 260 -74.19 2.93 20.73
N GLY A 261 -74.68 3.72 19.87
CA GLY A 261 -75.66 4.75 20.04
C GLY A 261 -75.08 6.12 20.32
N GLY A 262 -75.31 7.09 19.44
CA GLY A 262 -75.59 8.43 19.89
C GLY A 262 -74.63 9.52 19.44
N SER A 263 -75.01 10.26 18.35
CA SER A 263 -75.23 11.68 18.32
C SER A 263 -74.03 12.67 18.46
N GLY A 264 -73.84 13.42 17.42
CA GLY A 264 -73.86 14.90 17.47
C GLY A 264 -72.59 15.67 17.46
N GLY A 265 -72.40 16.50 16.47
CA GLY A 265 -71.65 17.71 16.70
C GLY A 265 -70.54 18.05 15.69
N SER A 266 -70.93 18.57 14.61
CA SER A 266 -70.47 19.67 13.71
C SER A 266 -69.21 20.45 14.05
N ARG A 267 -68.56 20.85 12.94
CA ARG A 267 -67.77 22.07 12.65
C ARG A 267 -66.31 22.04 13.13
N GLN A 268 -65.33 22.53 12.41
CA GLN A 268 -65.16 23.42 11.28
C GLN A 268 -63.70 23.41 10.80
N ARG A 269 -63.46 23.44 9.54
CA ARG A 269 -62.49 24.12 8.68
C ARG A 269 -61.21 24.74 9.31
N GLY A 270 -60.12 24.52 8.64
CA GLY A 270 -58.94 25.34 8.66
C GLY A 270 -57.71 24.73 8.00
N ALA A 271 -57.62 24.92 6.69
CA ALA A 271 -56.33 24.86 5.95
C ALA A 271 -55.83 26.30 5.76
N PRO A 272 -54.75 26.50 5.07
CA PRO A 272 -53.34 26.09 5.22
C PRO A 272 -52.43 27.33 5.34
N ARG A 273 -51.16 27.14 5.62
CA ARG A 273 -50.18 28.22 5.28
C ARG A 273 -48.84 27.62 4.93
N GLU A 274 -48.53 27.77 3.72
CA GLU A 274 -47.31 27.92 2.96
C GLU A 274 -46.41 29.03 3.55
N LEU A 275 -45.09 28.90 3.35
CA LEU A 275 -44.08 29.92 3.10
C LEU A 275 -42.72 29.24 3.30
N ALA A 276 -42.00 28.86 2.28
CA ALA A 276 -41.27 29.66 1.29
C ALA A 276 -39.96 30.23 1.84
N SER A 277 -38.87 29.74 1.27
CA SER A 277 -37.72 30.46 0.76
C SER A 277 -36.79 31.24 1.70
N LYS A 278 -35.51 30.89 1.71
CA LYS A 278 -34.47 31.77 1.14
C LYS A 278 -33.10 31.13 1.05
N VAL A 279 -32.64 31.06 -0.16
CA VAL A 279 -31.25 31.02 -0.62
C VAL A 279 -30.54 32.29 -0.19
N VAL A 280 -29.29 32.23 0.28
CA VAL A 280 -28.29 33.29 0.15
C VAL A 280 -26.94 32.70 -0.20
N LEU A 281 -26.52 32.95 -1.43
CA LEU A 281 -25.15 33.00 -1.88
C LEU A 281 -24.43 34.19 -1.22
N GLY A 282 -23.18 34.00 -0.88
CA GLY A 282 -22.28 35.07 -0.48
C GLY A 282 -20.84 34.76 -0.86
N THR A 283 -20.47 35.16 -2.04
CA THR A 283 -19.09 35.37 -2.53
C THR A 283 -18.48 36.60 -1.90
N ARG A 284 -17.14 36.57 -1.60
CA ARG A 284 -16.13 37.63 -1.77
C ARG A 284 -14.88 37.21 -1.01
N GLU A 285 -13.71 37.00 -1.69
CA GLU A 285 -12.74 37.99 -2.21
C GLU A 285 -12.00 38.80 -1.16
N GLY A 286 -10.64 38.76 -1.27
CA GLY A 286 -9.70 39.80 -0.82
C GLY A 286 -8.68 39.24 0.18
N ALA A 287 -7.48 38.92 -0.16
CA ALA A 287 -6.32 39.71 -0.60
C ALA A 287 -5.44 40.21 0.57
N GLN A 288 -4.15 39.86 0.47
CA GLN A 288 -2.93 40.57 0.94
C GLN A 288 -2.61 40.63 2.44
N SER A 289 -1.62 39.95 2.87
CA SER A 289 -0.28 40.45 3.17
C SER A 289 0.70 39.30 3.29
#